data_533cac33e248f0dbfc07a9152f1ae6b4
#
_entry.id   533cac33e248f0dbfc07a9152f1ae6b4
#
_cell.length_a   1.000
_cell.length_b   1.000
_cell.length_c   1.000
_cell.angle_alpha   90.00
_cell.angle_beta   90.00
_cell.angle_gamma   90.00
#
_symmetry.space_group_name_H-M   'P 1'
#
loop_
_entity.id
_entity.type
_entity.pdbx_description
1 polymer ?
#
loop_
_entity_poly.entity_id
_entity_poly.type
_entity_poly.pdbx_seq_one_letter_code
_entity_poly.pdbx_strand_id
1 'polypeptide(L)'
;MQRSITYPLYIKAIPLLLLYLVYVSLSSIYLFLPPMFGVIFFYFIRSLDRQDISLLLFVVLFSLVYEADKGYLFLSSLVYFSFVYKFILPPIENFIECKRCMHFIYILFAYIGYWLFSLLLQQIFWMELATIDWHVVWYIFFEFMLVALL
;
A
#
# COMPACT_ATOMS: atom_id res chain seq x y z
N MET A 1 -35.45 -8.93 -12.04
CA MET A 1 -34.35 -8.44 -12.92
C MET A 1 -33.97 -7.04 -12.48
N GLN A 2 -33.08 -6.90 -11.50
CA GLN A 2 -32.48 -5.61 -11.17
C GLN A 2 -31.25 -5.43 -12.04
N ARG A 3 -31.37 -4.65 -13.10
CA ARG A 3 -30.22 -4.07 -13.79
C ARG A 3 -29.61 -3.05 -12.86
N SER A 4 -28.57 -3.44 -12.13
CA SER A 4 -27.67 -2.49 -11.51
C SER A 4 -27.08 -1.65 -12.63
N ILE A 5 -27.45 -0.38 -12.68
CA ILE A 5 -26.84 0.63 -13.55
C ILE A 5 -25.38 0.71 -13.09
N THR A 6 -24.52 -0.05 -13.74
CA THR A 6 -23.08 0.07 -13.61
C THR A 6 -22.70 1.39 -14.27
N TYR A 7 -22.79 2.48 -13.50
CA TYR A 7 -22.11 3.72 -13.90
C TYR A 7 -20.68 3.34 -14.23
N PRO A 8 -20.16 3.75 -15.39
CA PRO A 8 -18.84 3.34 -15.80
C PRO A 8 -17.86 3.70 -14.67
N LEU A 9 -17.27 2.68 -14.08
CA LEU A 9 -16.35 2.75 -12.94
C LEU A 9 -15.25 3.78 -13.20
N TYR A 10 -14.92 3.98 -14.47
CA TYR A 10 -13.94 4.93 -14.98
C TYR A 10 -14.23 6.39 -14.62
N ILE A 11 -15.50 6.81 -14.55
CA ILE A 11 -15.87 8.22 -14.25
C ILE A 11 -15.53 8.58 -12.80
N LYS A 12 -15.63 7.62 -11.86
CA LYS A 12 -15.25 7.83 -10.46
C LYS A 12 -13.76 7.57 -10.21
N ALA A 13 -13.15 6.75 -11.04
CA ALA A 13 -11.75 6.36 -10.95
C ALA A 13 -10.79 7.50 -11.28
N ILE A 14 -11.06 8.23 -12.35
CA ILE A 14 -10.19 9.32 -12.82
C ILE A 14 -10.01 10.43 -11.78
N PRO A 15 -11.06 11.02 -11.17
CA PRO A 15 -10.88 12.06 -10.18
C PRO A 15 -10.18 11.55 -8.92
N LEU A 16 -10.41 10.31 -8.52
CA LEU A 16 -9.75 9.71 -7.36
C LEU A 16 -8.27 9.48 -7.61
N LEU A 17 -7.90 9.07 -8.81
CA LEU A 17 -6.50 8.91 -9.22
C LEU A 17 -5.80 10.28 -9.32
N LEU A 18 -6.44 11.30 -9.86
CA LEU A 18 -5.91 12.65 -9.91
C LEU A 18 -5.70 13.22 -8.50
N LEU A 19 -6.66 13.03 -7.60
CA LEU A 19 -6.55 13.47 -6.21
C LEU A 19 -5.41 12.74 -5.50
N TYR A 20 -5.22 11.45 -5.76
CA TYR A 20 -4.10 10.68 -5.22
C TYR A 20 -2.76 11.15 -5.78
N LEU A 21 -2.66 11.47 -7.08
CA LEU A 21 -1.45 12.04 -7.68
C LEU A 21 -1.05 13.35 -7.00
N VAL A 22 -2.02 14.26 -6.82
CA VAL A 22 -1.78 15.53 -6.10
C VAL A 22 -1.35 15.26 -4.65
N TYR A 23 -2.00 14.31 -3.99
CA TYR A 23 -1.68 13.94 -2.62
C TYR A 23 -0.24 13.40 -2.49
N VAL A 24 0.18 12.48 -3.37
CA VAL A 24 1.53 11.90 -3.37
C VAL A 24 2.58 12.98 -3.64
N SER A 25 2.33 13.86 -4.62
CA SER A 25 3.21 14.99 -4.88
C SER A 25 3.35 15.93 -3.68
N LEU A 26 2.26 16.20 -2.96
CA LEU A 26 2.29 16.96 -1.71
C LEU A 26 3.05 16.22 -0.61
N SER A 27 2.88 14.90 -0.48
CA SER A 27 3.62 14.12 0.52
C SER A 27 5.13 14.08 0.28
N SER A 28 5.57 14.29 -0.96
CA SER A 28 6.99 14.41 -1.29
C SER A 28 7.57 15.77 -0.92
N ILE A 29 6.76 16.83 -0.91
CA ILE A 29 7.17 18.17 -0.49
C ILE A 29 7.08 18.30 1.04
N TYR A 30 6.01 17.81 1.63
CA TYR A 30 5.75 17.90 3.07
C TYR A 30 6.05 16.57 3.76
N LEU A 31 7.22 16.47 4.39
CA LEU A 31 7.65 15.27 5.13
C LEU A 31 6.68 14.83 6.26
N PHE A 32 5.80 15.72 6.68
CA PHE A 32 4.80 15.38 7.70
C PHE A 32 3.61 14.59 7.15
N LEU A 33 3.40 14.57 5.84
CA LEU A 33 2.27 13.92 5.21
C LEU A 33 2.61 12.42 4.95
N PRO A 34 1.86 11.46 5.51
CA PRO A 34 2.14 10.04 5.30
C PRO A 34 1.89 9.67 3.83
N PRO A 35 2.74 8.85 3.23
CA PRO A 35 2.61 8.47 1.81
C PRO A 35 1.46 7.50 1.53
N MET A 36 0.69 7.10 2.53
CA MET A 36 -0.45 6.15 2.47
C MET A 36 -0.08 4.76 1.93
N PHE A 37 1.16 4.36 2.04
CA PHE A 37 1.64 3.08 1.53
C PHE A 37 1.03 1.88 2.27
N GLY A 38 0.85 1.98 3.58
CA GLY A 38 0.17 0.95 4.38
C GLY A 38 -1.32 0.83 4.04
N VAL A 39 -1.97 1.95 3.71
CA VAL A 39 -3.37 1.95 3.25
C VAL A 39 -3.49 1.23 1.90
N ILE A 40 -2.54 1.46 0.97
CA ILE A 40 -2.50 0.75 -0.32
C ILE A 40 -2.35 -0.76 -0.08
N PHE A 41 -1.46 -1.16 0.81
CA PHE A 41 -1.25 -2.56 1.16
C PHE A 41 -2.50 -3.20 1.79
N PHE A 42 -3.18 -2.50 2.69
CA PHE A 42 -4.44 -2.95 3.27
C PHE A 42 -5.51 -3.18 2.19
N TYR A 43 -5.67 -2.24 1.26
CA TYR A 43 -6.61 -2.41 0.15
C TYR A 43 -6.20 -3.50 -0.83
N PHE A 44 -4.90 -3.76 -1.00
CA PHE A 44 -4.39 -4.88 -1.78
C PHE A 44 -4.89 -6.21 -1.20
N ILE A 45 -4.70 -6.43 0.09
CA ILE A 45 -5.19 -7.65 0.78
C ILE A 45 -6.71 -7.77 0.63
N ARG A 46 -7.43 -6.68 0.92
CA ARG A 46 -8.89 -6.66 0.84
C ARG A 46 -9.42 -6.93 -0.58
N SER A 47 -8.71 -6.50 -1.62
CA SER A 47 -9.09 -6.76 -3.01
C SER A 47 -8.96 -8.23 -3.37
N LEU A 48 -7.90 -8.89 -2.87
CA LEU A 48 -7.69 -10.33 -3.08
C LEU A 48 -8.70 -11.16 -2.32
N ASP A 49 -8.99 -10.84 -1.07
CA ASP A 49 -9.97 -11.55 -0.23
C ASP A 49 -11.39 -11.45 -0.80
N ARG A 50 -11.75 -10.30 -1.38
CA ARG A 50 -13.06 -10.08 -2.00
C ARG A 50 -13.14 -10.46 -3.46
N GLN A 51 -12.00 -10.81 -4.08
CA GLN A 51 -11.88 -11.07 -5.52
C GLN A 51 -12.39 -9.89 -6.37
N ASP A 52 -12.19 -8.67 -5.89
CA ASP A 52 -12.62 -7.44 -6.57
C ASP A 52 -11.52 -6.94 -7.50
N ILE A 53 -11.64 -7.30 -8.78
CA ILE A 53 -10.67 -6.92 -9.82
C ILE A 53 -10.59 -5.40 -9.98
N SER A 54 -11.69 -4.69 -9.82
CA SER A 54 -11.72 -3.23 -9.95
C SER A 54 -10.88 -2.56 -8.86
N LEU A 55 -11.04 -3.00 -7.61
CA LEU A 55 -10.27 -2.50 -6.48
C LEU A 55 -8.79 -2.86 -6.64
N LEU A 56 -8.47 -4.07 -7.11
CA LEU A 56 -7.10 -4.50 -7.38
C LEU A 56 -6.42 -3.59 -8.42
N LEU A 57 -7.13 -3.25 -9.49
CA LEU A 57 -6.59 -2.37 -10.55
C LEU A 57 -6.26 -0.98 -10.00
N PHE A 58 -7.10 -0.43 -9.11
CA PHE A 58 -6.80 0.83 -8.42
C PHE A 58 -5.55 0.75 -7.57
N VAL A 59 -5.43 -0.31 -6.77
CA VAL A 59 -4.26 -0.54 -5.92
C VAL A 59 -2.99 -0.65 -6.75
N VAL A 60 -3.03 -1.35 -7.88
CA VAL A 60 -1.90 -1.44 -8.81
C VAL A 60 -1.51 -0.07 -9.33
N LEU A 61 -2.46 0.73 -9.80
CA LEU A 61 -2.19 2.08 -10.30
C LEU A 61 -1.60 2.98 -9.19
N PHE A 62 -2.14 2.93 -7.99
CA PHE A 62 -1.66 3.74 -6.87
C PHE A 62 -0.25 3.33 -6.44
N SER A 63 0.06 2.02 -6.42
CA SER A 63 1.41 1.56 -6.11
C SER A 63 2.44 1.99 -7.16
N LEU A 64 2.07 1.98 -8.45
CA LEU A 64 2.94 2.46 -9.52
C LEU A 64 3.24 3.95 -9.42
N VAL A 65 2.24 4.76 -9.08
CA VAL A 65 2.42 6.19 -8.84
C VAL A 65 3.37 6.43 -7.66
N TYR A 66 3.19 5.68 -6.57
CA TYR A 66 4.07 5.75 -5.41
C TYR A 66 5.52 5.39 -5.75
N GLU A 67 5.74 4.30 -6.50
CA GLU A 67 7.07 3.88 -6.95
C GLU A 67 7.73 4.93 -7.85
N ALA A 68 6.97 5.51 -8.78
CA ALA A 68 7.47 6.55 -9.67
C ALA A 68 7.87 7.83 -8.90
N ASP A 69 7.09 8.22 -7.88
CA ASP A 69 7.39 9.39 -7.05
C ASP A 69 8.63 9.21 -6.17
N LYS A 70 8.81 8.02 -5.61
CA LYS A 70 9.94 7.70 -4.72
C LYS A 70 11.17 7.14 -5.42
N GLY A 71 11.10 6.91 -6.73
CA GLY A 71 12.21 6.35 -7.50
C GLY A 71 12.52 4.88 -7.19
N TYR A 72 11.55 4.12 -6.69
CA TYR A 72 11.70 2.69 -6.49
C TYR A 72 11.63 1.92 -7.82
N LEU A 73 12.11 0.67 -7.79
CA LEU A 73 11.99 -0.24 -8.93
C LEU A 73 10.51 -0.47 -9.29
N PHE A 74 10.22 -0.37 -10.57
CA PHE A 74 8.89 -0.59 -11.11
C PHE A 74 8.35 -1.98 -10.73
N LEU A 75 7.13 -2.04 -10.23
CA LEU A 75 6.45 -3.25 -9.74
C LEU A 75 7.06 -3.90 -8.49
N SER A 76 8.06 -3.31 -7.87
CA SER A 76 8.69 -3.88 -6.66
C SER A 76 7.72 -4.01 -5.49
N SER A 77 6.83 -3.03 -5.29
CA SER A 77 5.80 -3.07 -4.25
C SER A 77 4.78 -4.16 -4.49
N LEU A 78 4.36 -4.40 -5.74
CA LEU A 78 3.41 -5.46 -6.06
C LEU A 78 3.99 -6.85 -5.87
N VAL A 79 5.26 -7.06 -6.26
CA VAL A 79 5.98 -8.30 -6.00
C VAL A 79 6.07 -8.56 -4.49
N TYR A 80 6.45 -7.53 -3.74
CA TYR A 80 6.54 -7.58 -2.29
C TYR A 80 5.17 -7.89 -1.65
N PHE A 81 4.11 -7.18 -2.03
CA PHE A 81 2.76 -7.38 -1.51
C PHE A 81 2.24 -8.79 -1.77
N SER A 82 2.46 -9.30 -2.98
CA SER A 82 2.08 -10.67 -3.36
C SER A 82 2.84 -11.72 -2.54
N PHE A 83 4.13 -11.48 -2.29
CA PHE A 83 4.95 -12.36 -1.47
C PHE A 83 4.46 -12.37 -0.01
N VAL A 84 4.22 -11.22 0.59
CA VAL A 84 3.73 -11.11 1.97
C VAL A 84 2.36 -11.76 2.11
N TYR A 85 1.43 -11.48 1.18
CA TYR A 85 0.09 -12.04 1.19
C TYR A 85 0.09 -13.56 1.14
N LYS A 86 0.94 -14.16 0.28
CA LYS A 86 0.94 -15.60 0.05
C LYS A 86 1.72 -16.39 1.11
N PHE A 87 2.85 -15.85 1.60
CA PHE A 87 3.78 -16.61 2.45
C PHE A 87 3.79 -16.15 3.90
N ILE A 88 3.60 -14.87 4.19
CA ILE A 88 3.77 -14.31 5.53
C ILE A 88 2.44 -14.20 6.27
N LEU A 89 1.39 -13.74 5.59
CA LEU A 89 0.09 -13.50 6.24
C LEU A 89 -0.62 -14.76 6.71
N PRO A 90 -0.71 -15.88 5.95
CA PRO A 90 -1.48 -17.03 6.37
C PRO A 90 -1.07 -17.62 7.74
N PRO A 91 0.22 -17.80 8.07
CA PRO A 91 0.59 -18.26 9.40
C PRO A 91 0.24 -17.23 10.49
N ILE A 92 0.36 -15.93 10.23
CA ILE A 92 0.08 -14.88 11.21
C ILE A 92 -1.41 -14.80 11.52
N GLU A 93 -2.27 -14.91 10.52
CA GLU A 93 -3.74 -14.89 10.68
C GLU A 93 -4.24 -16.05 11.55
N ASN A 94 -3.57 -17.20 11.49
CA ASN A 94 -3.90 -18.35 12.33
C ASN A 94 -3.54 -18.16 13.80
N PHE A 95 -2.59 -17.27 14.12
CA PHE A 95 -2.16 -16.97 15.51
C PHE A 95 -2.89 -15.79 16.13
N ILE A 96 -3.44 -14.88 15.32
CA ILE A 96 -3.99 -13.61 15.80
C ILE A 96 -5.48 -13.54 15.50
N GLU A 97 -6.31 -13.72 16.51
CA GLU A 97 -7.77 -13.60 16.43
C GLU A 97 -8.27 -12.14 16.41
N CYS A 98 -7.43 -11.19 16.82
CA CYS A 98 -7.79 -9.79 16.95
C CYS A 98 -7.72 -9.06 15.60
N LYS A 99 -8.85 -8.70 15.01
CA LYS A 99 -8.93 -7.98 13.72
C LYS A 99 -8.20 -6.62 13.72
N ARG A 100 -8.26 -5.87 14.83
CA ARG A 100 -7.57 -4.57 14.93
C ARG A 100 -6.04 -4.74 15.00
N CYS A 101 -5.58 -5.80 15.67
CA CYS A 101 -4.16 -6.12 15.71
C CYS A 101 -3.63 -6.50 14.32
N MET A 102 -4.45 -7.17 13.51
CA MET A 102 -4.10 -7.49 12.11
C MET A 102 -3.91 -6.24 11.26
N HIS A 103 -4.76 -5.23 11.40
CA HIS A 103 -4.59 -3.95 10.67
C HIS A 103 -3.25 -3.28 11.01
N PHE A 104 -2.85 -3.31 12.29
CA PHE A 104 -1.55 -2.78 12.71
C PHE A 104 -0.39 -3.56 12.07
N ILE A 105 -0.50 -4.88 12.05
CA ILE A 105 0.50 -5.77 11.44
C ILE A 105 0.64 -5.50 9.95
N TYR A 106 -0.46 -5.30 9.22
CA TYR A 106 -0.42 -4.97 7.80
C TYR A 106 0.37 -3.69 7.52
N ILE A 107 0.13 -2.64 8.31
CA ILE A 107 0.85 -1.37 8.15
C ILE A 107 2.32 -1.52 8.52
N LEU A 108 2.62 -2.26 9.57
CA LEU A 108 3.99 -2.52 10.01
C LEU A 108 4.76 -3.27 8.91
N PHE A 109 4.16 -4.31 8.31
CA PHE A 109 4.76 -5.01 7.19
C PHE A 109 4.88 -4.12 5.94
N ALA A 110 3.91 -3.26 5.67
CA ALA A 110 4.00 -2.34 4.55
C ALA A 110 5.26 -1.46 4.63
N TYR A 111 5.56 -0.89 5.79
CA TYR A 111 6.70 0.00 5.95
C TYR A 111 8.02 -0.73 6.23
N ILE A 112 8.08 -1.47 7.32
CA ILE A 112 9.33 -2.13 7.76
C ILE A 112 9.69 -3.27 6.83
N GLY A 113 8.72 -4.09 6.44
CA GLY A 113 8.96 -5.21 5.56
C GLY A 113 9.37 -4.78 4.15
N TYR A 114 8.71 -3.74 3.61
CA TYR A 114 9.10 -3.21 2.29
C TYR A 114 10.49 -2.56 2.32
N TRP A 115 10.85 -1.88 3.40
CA TRP A 115 12.19 -1.36 3.57
C TRP A 115 13.24 -2.47 3.57
N LEU A 116 13.03 -3.55 4.33
CA LEU A 116 13.91 -4.72 4.31
C LEU A 116 14.02 -5.34 2.91
N PHE A 117 12.90 -5.44 2.21
CA PHE A 117 12.85 -5.93 0.83
C PHE A 117 13.62 -5.00 -0.12
N SER A 118 13.49 -3.69 0.03
CA SER A 118 14.22 -2.73 -0.78
C SER A 118 15.74 -2.80 -0.54
N LEU A 119 16.20 -3.07 0.69
CA LEU A 119 17.61 -3.31 0.98
C LEU A 119 18.17 -4.54 0.22
N LEU A 120 17.38 -5.60 0.13
CA LEU A 120 17.77 -6.79 -0.65
C LEU A 120 17.87 -6.46 -2.15
N LEU A 121 16.91 -5.71 -2.68
CA LEU A 121 16.92 -5.28 -4.08
C LEU A 121 18.11 -4.37 -4.39
N GLN A 122 18.46 -3.48 -3.47
CA GLN A 122 19.63 -2.59 -3.62
C GLN A 122 20.93 -3.34 -3.77
N GLN A 123 21.12 -4.40 -2.99
CA GLN A 123 22.32 -5.25 -3.11
C GLN A 123 22.41 -5.96 -4.46
N ILE A 124 21.24 -6.29 -5.07
CA ILE A 124 21.18 -6.98 -6.36
C ILE A 124 21.37 -5.99 -7.52
N PHE A 125 20.74 -4.81 -7.44
CA PHE A 125 20.67 -3.84 -8.54
C PHE A 125 21.58 -2.63 -8.40
N TRP A 126 22.42 -2.55 -7.34
CA TRP A 126 23.36 -1.45 -7.09
C TRP A 126 22.70 -0.06 -7.06
N MET A 127 21.49 0.03 -6.49
CA MET A 127 20.76 1.28 -6.37
C MET A 127 21.11 2.04 -5.10
N GLU A 128 20.76 3.33 -5.03
CA GLU A 128 20.99 4.14 -3.84
C GLU A 128 20.19 3.64 -2.62
N LEU A 129 20.79 3.80 -1.43
CA LEU A 129 20.23 3.32 -0.17
C LEU A 129 18.92 4.07 0.17
N ALA A 130 17.84 3.32 0.34
CA ALA A 130 16.63 3.84 0.96
C ALA A 130 16.89 4.06 2.46
N THR A 131 17.05 5.31 2.87
CA THR A 131 17.23 5.66 4.28
C THR A 131 15.89 5.63 5.00
N ILE A 132 15.85 4.99 6.18
CA ILE A 132 14.69 5.14 7.07
C ILE A 132 14.85 6.46 7.83
N ASP A 133 13.92 7.37 7.60
CA ASP A 133 13.77 8.55 8.40
C ASP A 133 12.89 8.28 9.63
N TRP A 134 13.14 9.00 10.71
CA TRP A 134 12.31 8.96 11.93
C TRP A 134 10.81 9.19 11.66
N HIS A 135 10.48 9.90 10.58
CA HIS A 135 9.11 10.16 10.15
C HIS A 135 8.29 8.90 9.85
N VAL A 136 8.94 7.76 9.55
CA VAL A 136 8.26 6.48 9.29
C VAL A 136 7.44 6.02 10.51
N VAL A 137 7.91 6.27 11.74
CA VAL A 137 7.16 5.94 12.96
C VAL A 137 5.85 6.72 13.03
N TRP A 138 5.90 8.00 12.65
CA TRP A 138 4.72 8.87 12.57
C TRP A 138 3.74 8.38 11.48
N TYR A 139 4.25 7.97 10.33
CA TYR A 139 3.42 7.44 9.24
C TYR A 139 2.69 6.16 9.64
N ILE A 140 3.37 5.22 10.31
CA ILE A 140 2.77 3.99 10.81
C ILE A 140 1.62 4.31 11.77
N PHE A 141 1.84 5.22 12.72
CA PHE A 141 0.82 5.60 13.69
C PHE A 141 -0.40 6.24 13.03
N PHE A 142 -0.17 7.20 12.14
CA PHE A 142 -1.24 7.93 11.46
C PHE A 142 -2.06 7.03 10.54
N GLU A 143 -1.40 6.18 9.75
CA GLU A 143 -2.08 5.25 8.85
C GLU A 143 -2.82 4.14 9.61
N PHE A 144 -2.28 3.71 10.75
CA PHE A 144 -3.02 2.79 11.62
C PHE A 144 -4.33 3.39 12.11
N MET A 145 -4.33 4.65 12.52
CA MET A 145 -5.56 5.35 12.91
C MET A 145 -6.56 5.43 11.75
N LEU A 146 -6.08 5.71 10.54
CA LEU A 146 -6.94 5.74 9.35
C LEU A 146 -7.54 4.36 9.03
N VAL A 147 -6.73 3.31 9.02
CA VAL A 147 -7.20 1.94 8.71
C VAL A 147 -8.12 1.40 9.81
N ALA A 148 -7.90 1.79 11.06
CA ALA A 148 -8.77 1.41 12.17
C ALA A 148 -10.18 2.04 12.08
N LEU A 149 -10.31 3.15 11.34
CA LEU A 149 -11.58 3.84 11.08
C LEU A 149 -12.32 3.33 9.83
N LEU A 150 -11.60 2.67 8.92
CA LEU A 150 -12.11 2.07 7.67
C LEU A 150 -12.69 0.67 7.90
#